data_53c3c7d9e84e7f3e26fc337bee3721c0
#
_entry.id   53c3c7d9e84e7f3e26fc337bee3721c0
#
_cell.length_a   1.000
_cell.length_b   1.000
_cell.length_c   1.000
_cell.angle_alpha   90.00
_cell.angle_beta   90.00
_cell.angle_gamma   90.00
#
_symmetry.space_group_name_H-M   'P 1'
#
loop_
_entity.id
_entity.type
_entity.pdbx_description
1 polymer ?
#
loop_
_entity_poly.entity_id
_entity_poly.type
_entity_poly.pdbx_seq_one_letter_code
_entity_poly.pdbx_strand_id
1 'polypeptide(L)'
;WVWDPAPGRTAEVAERQQKYKEIHESLGARVEIYSEGPGGTGSFHYCMLFDSWSDWADASIKMSSSTELAELNSQADPNSATLVRSFTGRTVSN
;
A
#
# COMPACT_ATOMS: atom_id res chain seq x y z
N TRP A 1 1.67 4.99 1.89
CA TRP A 1 1.28 4.61 3.25
C TRP A 1 2.43 3.96 3.99
N VAL A 2 2.61 4.35 5.23
CA VAL A 2 3.62 3.75 6.12
C VAL A 2 2.88 2.97 7.20
N TRP A 3 3.13 1.66 7.25
CA TRP A 3 2.46 0.73 8.16
C TRP A 3 3.45 0.13 9.14
N ASP A 4 3.08 0.12 10.41
CA ASP A 4 3.86 -0.50 11.47
C ASP A 4 3.19 -1.82 11.88
N PRO A 5 3.77 -2.99 11.53
CA PRO A 5 3.20 -4.28 11.91
C PRO A 5 3.18 -4.45 13.44
N ALA A 6 2.11 -5.04 13.94
CA ALA A 6 2.06 -5.43 15.34
C ALA A 6 3.13 -6.50 15.64
N PRO A 7 3.61 -6.60 16.89
CA PRO A 7 4.62 -7.60 17.27
C PRO A 7 4.21 -9.01 16.84
N GLY A 8 5.14 -9.69 16.15
CA GLY A 8 4.91 -11.06 15.67
C GLY A 8 4.04 -11.18 14.43
N ARG A 9 3.57 -10.07 13.85
CA ARG A 9 2.66 -10.10 12.70
C ARG A 9 3.26 -9.56 11.40
N THR A 10 4.57 -9.39 11.35
CA THR A 10 5.27 -8.85 10.18
C THR A 10 5.03 -9.67 8.90
N ALA A 11 5.12 -10.99 8.99
CA ALA A 11 4.91 -11.87 7.84
C ALA A 11 3.47 -11.80 7.33
N GLU A 12 2.50 -11.74 8.23
CA GLU A 12 1.08 -11.60 7.89
C GLU A 12 0.82 -10.29 7.14
N VAL A 13 1.40 -9.19 7.61
CA VAL A 13 1.25 -7.88 6.97
C VAL A 13 1.91 -7.88 5.60
N ALA A 14 3.11 -8.45 5.46
CA ALA A 14 3.81 -8.55 4.18
C ALA A 14 2.99 -9.35 3.17
N GLU A 15 2.41 -10.48 3.57
CA GLU A 15 1.58 -11.30 2.70
C GLU A 15 0.33 -10.55 2.24
N ARG A 16 -0.32 -9.84 3.13
CA ARG A 16 -1.49 -9.04 2.81
C ARG A 16 -1.15 -7.91 1.84
N GLN A 17 -0.02 -7.25 2.03
CA GLN A 17 0.41 -6.19 1.12
C GLN A 17 0.69 -6.71 -0.28
N GLN A 18 1.18 -7.93 -0.43
CA GLN A 18 1.33 -8.56 -1.75
C GLN A 18 -0.01 -8.75 -2.45
N LYS A 19 -1.05 -9.10 -1.71
CA LYS A 19 -2.41 -9.23 -2.26
C LYS A 19 -2.95 -7.87 -2.72
N TYR A 20 -2.76 -6.83 -1.95
CA TYR A 20 -3.12 -5.47 -2.36
C TYR A 20 -2.36 -5.05 -3.61
N LYS A 21 -1.07 -5.35 -3.68
CA LYS A 21 -0.24 -5.03 -4.83
C LYS A 21 -0.81 -5.64 -6.11
N GLU A 22 -1.17 -6.90 -6.10
CA GLU A 22 -1.74 -7.58 -7.26
C GLU A 22 -3.01 -6.88 -7.75
N ILE A 23 -3.91 -6.53 -6.84
CA ILE A 23 -5.16 -5.86 -7.19
C ILE A 23 -4.89 -4.44 -7.70
N HIS A 24 -4.09 -3.65 -6.99
CA HIS A 24 -3.78 -2.28 -7.40
C HIS A 24 -3.09 -2.23 -8.75
N GLU A 25 -2.18 -3.16 -9.04
CA GLU A 25 -1.52 -3.24 -10.34
C GLU A 25 -2.49 -3.62 -11.45
N SER A 26 -3.47 -4.46 -11.17
CA SER A 26 -4.52 -4.79 -12.15
C SER A 26 -5.41 -3.58 -12.47
N LEU A 27 -5.43 -2.58 -11.60
CA LEU A 27 -6.23 -1.35 -11.76
C LEU A 27 -5.42 -0.16 -12.29
N GLY A 28 -4.17 -0.39 -12.70
CA GLY A 28 -3.35 0.60 -13.38
C GLY A 28 -2.27 1.27 -12.53
N ALA A 29 -2.12 0.90 -11.28
CA ALA A 29 -1.04 1.41 -10.44
C ALA A 29 0.25 0.62 -10.66
N ARG A 30 1.40 1.27 -10.47
CA ARG A 30 2.66 0.58 -10.24
C ARG A 30 2.90 0.60 -8.74
N VAL A 31 3.20 -0.54 -8.14
CA VAL A 31 3.34 -0.67 -6.69
C VAL A 31 4.75 -1.10 -6.32
N GLU A 32 5.32 -0.41 -5.34
CA GLU A 32 6.57 -0.80 -4.71
C GLU A 32 6.36 -0.87 -3.21
N ILE A 33 6.88 -1.93 -2.59
CA ILE A 33 6.78 -2.15 -1.15
C ILE A 33 8.20 -2.20 -0.59
N TYR A 34 8.46 -1.34 0.40
CA TYR A 34 9.75 -1.28 1.07
C TYR A 34 9.58 -1.64 2.55
N SER A 35 10.53 -2.38 3.09
CA SER A 35 10.69 -2.50 4.53
C SER A 35 11.87 -1.64 4.97
N GLU A 36 11.75 -1.00 6.14
CA GLU A 36 12.84 -0.20 6.68
C GLU A 36 13.98 -1.09 7.12
N GLY A 37 15.22 -0.73 6.70
CA GLY A 37 16.42 -1.43 7.06
C GLY A 37 17.13 -0.81 8.27
N PRO A 38 18.45 -0.94 8.36
CA PRO A 38 19.23 -0.39 9.48
C PRO A 38 18.95 1.10 9.70
N GLY A 39 18.69 1.48 10.94
CA GLY A 39 18.34 2.85 11.31
C GLY A 39 16.85 3.16 11.28
N GLY A 40 16.03 2.28 10.72
CA GLY A 40 14.58 2.43 10.69
C GLY A 40 13.89 1.70 11.83
N THR A 41 12.56 1.71 11.79
CA THR A 41 11.70 1.10 12.82
C THR A 41 11.09 -0.23 12.41
N GLY A 42 11.44 -0.73 11.22
CA GLY A 42 10.85 -1.95 10.67
C GLY A 42 9.49 -1.76 10.02
N SER A 43 9.06 -0.53 9.84
CA SER A 43 7.79 -0.23 9.17
C SER A 43 7.85 -0.58 7.69
N PHE A 44 6.68 -0.89 7.11
CA PHE A 44 6.53 -1.09 5.67
C PHE A 44 6.04 0.19 5.01
N HIS A 45 6.63 0.50 3.85
CA HIS A 45 6.20 1.60 2.99
C HIS A 45 5.52 1.00 1.77
N TYR A 46 4.23 1.23 1.65
CA TYR A 46 3.44 0.80 0.50
C TYR A 46 3.26 2.01 -0.43
N CYS A 47 3.87 1.95 -1.59
CA CYS A 47 3.91 3.06 -2.54
C CYS A 47 3.18 2.71 -3.81
N MET A 48 2.22 3.56 -4.20
CA MET A 48 1.64 3.50 -5.54
C MET A 48 2.21 4.64 -6.37
N LEU A 49 2.68 4.32 -7.56
CA LEU A 49 3.33 5.27 -8.46
C LEU A 49 2.54 5.42 -9.74
N PHE A 50 2.43 6.67 -10.20
CA PHE A 50 1.70 7.03 -11.41
C PHE A 50 2.52 8.03 -12.21
N ASP A 51 2.35 8.01 -13.55
CA ASP A 51 3.07 8.93 -14.42
C ASP A 51 2.49 10.36 -14.39
N SER A 52 1.24 10.49 -13.98
CA SER A 52 0.55 11.77 -13.92
C SER A 52 -0.53 11.78 -12.85
N TRP A 53 -0.96 12.96 -12.44
CA TRP A 53 -2.11 13.11 -11.54
C TRP A 53 -3.41 12.62 -12.20
N SER A 54 -3.50 12.72 -13.52
CA SER A 54 -4.64 12.19 -14.27
C SER A 54 -4.72 10.66 -14.16
N ASP A 55 -3.59 9.97 -14.29
CA ASP A 55 -3.53 8.52 -14.14
C ASP A 55 -3.87 8.11 -12.71
N TRP A 56 -3.40 8.86 -11.72
CA TRP A 56 -3.75 8.64 -10.32
C TRP A 56 -5.26 8.78 -10.09
N ALA A 57 -5.87 9.81 -10.66
CA ALA A 57 -7.31 10.04 -10.52
C ALA A 57 -8.14 8.92 -11.16
N ASP A 58 -7.75 8.48 -12.36
CA ASP A 58 -8.42 7.38 -13.07
C ASP A 58 -8.33 6.07 -12.28
N ALA A 59 -7.16 5.76 -11.76
CA ALA A 59 -6.95 4.56 -10.96
C ALA A 59 -7.75 4.64 -9.63
N SER A 60 -7.82 5.81 -9.01
CA SER A 60 -8.58 6.02 -7.77
C SER A 60 -10.07 5.74 -7.97
N ILE A 61 -10.62 6.14 -9.12
CA ILE A 61 -12.02 5.84 -9.47
C ILE A 61 -12.23 4.32 -9.59
N LYS A 62 -11.34 3.64 -10.28
CA LYS A 62 -11.39 2.17 -10.42
C LYS A 62 -11.29 1.47 -9.08
N MET A 63 -10.40 1.94 -8.21
CA MET A 63 -10.22 1.39 -6.86
C MET A 63 -11.47 1.54 -6.01
N SER A 64 -12.17 2.66 -6.10
CA SER A 64 -13.37 2.93 -5.32
C SER A 64 -14.54 2.00 -5.69
N SER A 65 -14.53 1.43 -6.87
CA SER A 65 -15.56 0.49 -7.35
C SER A 65 -15.08 -0.97 -7.41
N SER A 66 -13.88 -1.26 -6.95
CA SER A 66 -13.32 -2.62 -6.96
C SER A 66 -13.94 -3.49 -5.87
N THR A 67 -14.62 -4.55 -6.28
CA THR A 67 -15.17 -5.54 -5.35
C THR A 67 -14.06 -6.36 -4.68
N GLU A 68 -12.96 -6.62 -5.40
CA GLU A 68 -11.81 -7.35 -4.86
C GLU A 68 -11.14 -6.58 -3.73
N LEU A 69 -10.96 -5.25 -3.88
CA LEU A 69 -10.42 -4.42 -2.80
C LEU A 69 -11.37 -4.37 -1.60
N ALA A 70 -12.66 -4.21 -1.85
CA ALA A 70 -13.65 -4.20 -0.77
C ALA A 70 -13.63 -5.51 0.02
N GLU A 71 -13.53 -6.63 -0.66
CA GLU A 71 -13.46 -7.95 -0.04
C GLU A 71 -12.16 -8.10 0.79
N LEU A 72 -11.01 -7.74 0.22
CA LEU A 72 -9.76 -7.82 0.93
C LEU A 72 -9.74 -6.90 2.16
N ASN A 73 -10.28 -5.69 2.04
CA ASN A 73 -10.42 -4.77 3.16
C ASN A 73 -11.30 -5.35 4.27
N SER A 74 -12.38 -6.05 3.91
CA SER A 74 -13.27 -6.65 4.91
C SER A 74 -12.62 -7.78 5.70
N GLN A 75 -11.58 -8.42 5.14
CA GLN A 75 -10.82 -9.49 5.78
C GLN A 75 -9.66 -8.98 6.63
N ALA A 76 -9.35 -7.69 6.55
CA ALA A 76 -8.23 -7.10 7.28
C ALA A 76 -8.51 -7.06 8.78
N ASP A 77 -7.56 -7.54 9.57
CA ASP A 77 -7.58 -7.39 11.01
C ASP A 77 -7.01 -6.01 11.38
N PRO A 78 -7.81 -5.11 11.97
CA PRO A 78 -7.34 -3.76 12.30
C PRO A 78 -6.22 -3.76 13.35
N ASN A 79 -6.03 -4.87 14.08
CA ASN A 79 -4.98 -5.00 15.08
C ASN A 79 -3.67 -5.55 14.50
N SER A 80 -3.60 -5.88 13.20
CA SER A 80 -2.40 -6.45 12.58
C SER A 80 -1.30 -5.43 12.34
N ALA A 81 -1.68 -4.18 12.10
CA ALA A 81 -0.74 -3.10 11.83
C ALA A 81 -1.38 -1.75 12.15
N THR A 82 -0.52 -0.77 12.42
CA THR A 82 -0.94 0.62 12.63
C THR A 82 -0.52 1.47 11.44
N LEU A 83 -1.43 2.27 10.91
CA LEU A 83 -1.10 3.27 9.90
C LEU A 83 -0.39 4.43 10.58
N VAL A 84 0.91 4.56 10.31
CA VAL A 84 1.74 5.60 10.91
C VAL A 84 1.61 6.91 10.16
N ARG A 85 1.58 6.82 8.81
CA ARG A 85 1.58 8.00 7.96
C ARG A 85 0.98 7.68 6.59
N SER A 86 0.25 8.64 6.04
CA SER A 86 -0.25 8.58 4.67
C SER A 86 0.00 9.92 4.01
N PHE A 87 0.58 9.90 2.82
CA PHE A 87 0.86 11.14 2.09
C PHE A 87 0.99 10.88 0.59
N THR A 88 0.88 11.96 -0.18
CA THR A 88 1.21 11.97 -1.59
C THR A 88 2.46 12.81 -1.82
N GLY A 89 3.16 12.52 -2.89
CA GLY A 89 4.36 13.25 -3.26
C GLY A 89 4.64 13.13 -4.74
N ARG A 90 5.74 13.72 -5.16
CA ARG A 90 6.19 13.62 -6.54
C ARG A 90 7.71 13.45 -6.58
N THR A 91 8.19 12.87 -7.66
CA THR A 91 9.63 12.76 -7.89
C THR A 91 10.25 14.15 -8.07
N VAL A 92 11.30 14.43 -7.35
CA VAL A 92 12.00 15.72 -7.38
C VAL A 92 13.23 15.67 -8.29
N SER A 93 13.77 14.47 -8.51
CA SER A 93 14.94 14.26 -9.37
C SER A 93 14.76 13.01 -10.19
N ASN A 94 15.39 13.00 -11.34
CA ASN A 94 15.38 11.86 -12.25
C ASN A 94 16.72 11.16 -12.25
#